data_7a1cbf75864d13bf05ca8288413c888f
#
_entry.id   7a1cbf75864d13bf05ca8288413c888f
#
_cell.length_a   1.000
_cell.length_b   1.000
_cell.length_c   1.000
_cell.angle_alpha   90.00
_cell.angle_beta   90.00
_cell.angle_gamma   90.00
#
_symmetry.space_group_name_H-M   'P 1'
#
loop_
_entity.id
_entity.type
_entity.pdbx_description
1 polymer ?
#
loop_
_entity_poly.entity_id
_entity_poly.type
_entity_poly.pdbx_seq_one_letter_code
_entity_poly.pdbx_strand_id
1 'polypeptide(L)' 'MSITTNVLEGTLAKDLTEIQARYPEMDIGSYPRFVDGRGITTLVFRSTDTSKNAAAAAEARAMIAALGGEILPEPAAA' A
#
# COMPACT_ATOMS: atom_id res chain seq x y z
N MET A 1 6.83 -5.23 -5.80
CA MET A 1 7.11 -4.21 -4.76
C MET A 1 5.96 -4.16 -3.78
N SER A 2 6.23 -4.12 -2.50
CA SER A 2 5.19 -4.10 -1.48
C SER A 2 5.49 -3.07 -0.39
N ILE A 3 4.43 -2.61 0.28
CA ILE A 3 4.49 -1.67 1.39
C ILE A 3 3.53 -2.18 2.45
N THR A 4 3.98 -2.27 3.68
CA THR A 4 3.13 -2.65 4.80
C THR A 4 2.93 -1.45 5.72
N THR A 5 1.70 -1.23 6.16
CA THR A 5 1.32 -0.07 6.95
C THR A 5 0.37 -0.47 8.07
N ASN A 6 0.31 0.37 9.11
CA ASN A 6 -0.65 0.24 10.19
C ASN A 6 -2.01 0.89 9.88
N VAL A 7 -2.16 1.47 8.70
CA VAL A 7 -3.45 2.04 8.28
C VAL A 7 -4.37 0.92 7.83
N LEU A 8 -5.61 0.92 8.30
CA LEU A 8 -6.58 -0.12 7.95
C LEU A 8 -7.03 0.00 6.50
N GLU A 9 -7.33 -1.14 5.88
CA GLU A 9 -7.73 -1.20 4.48
C GLU A 9 -8.90 -0.27 4.15
N GLY A 10 -9.92 -0.23 5.00
CA GLY A 10 -11.08 0.63 4.77
C GLY A 10 -10.74 2.11 4.70
N THR A 11 -9.71 2.54 5.43
CA THR A 11 -9.24 3.92 5.39
C THR A 11 -8.43 4.21 4.12
N LEU A 12 -7.72 3.21 3.60
CA LEU A 12 -6.91 3.35 2.40
C LEU A 12 -7.72 3.30 1.11
N ALA A 13 -8.89 2.68 1.13
CA ALA A 13 -9.59 2.23 -0.08
C ALA A 13 -9.82 3.34 -1.11
N LYS A 14 -10.28 4.49 -0.69
CA LYS A 14 -10.57 5.60 -1.60
C LYS A 14 -9.31 6.10 -2.30
N ASP A 15 -8.28 6.39 -1.51
CA ASP A 15 -7.04 6.94 -2.04
C ASP A 15 -6.30 5.92 -2.90
N LEU A 16 -6.37 4.65 -2.51
CA LEU A 16 -5.76 3.56 -3.28
C LEU A 16 -6.44 3.42 -4.64
N THR A 17 -7.77 3.59 -4.70
CA THR A 17 -8.51 3.59 -5.96
C THR A 17 -8.04 4.71 -6.88
N GLU A 18 -7.74 5.89 -6.33
CA GLU A 18 -7.22 7.00 -7.11
C GLU A 18 -5.83 6.72 -7.66
N ILE A 19 -4.97 6.09 -6.87
CA ILE A 19 -3.64 5.65 -7.34
C ILE A 19 -3.81 4.63 -8.45
N GLN A 20 -4.66 3.63 -8.27
CA GLN A 20 -4.92 2.61 -9.29
C GLN A 20 -5.37 3.24 -10.61
N ALA A 21 -6.20 4.28 -10.55
CA ALA A 21 -6.69 4.96 -11.75
C ALA A 21 -5.56 5.65 -12.54
N ARG A 22 -4.50 6.10 -11.86
CA ARG A 22 -3.34 6.70 -12.51
C ARG A 22 -2.39 5.66 -13.13
N TYR A 23 -2.52 4.40 -12.72
CA TYR A 23 -1.69 3.30 -13.20
C TYR A 23 -2.58 2.13 -13.64
N PRO A 24 -3.35 2.32 -14.74
CA PRO A 24 -4.38 1.34 -15.12
C PRO A 24 -3.83 -0.03 -15.54
N GLU A 25 -2.57 -0.10 -15.93
CA GLU A 25 -1.95 -1.37 -16.32
C GLU A 25 -1.26 -2.07 -15.17
N MET A 26 -1.24 -1.45 -13.99
CA MET A 26 -0.63 -2.02 -12.81
C MET A 26 -1.67 -2.80 -12.01
N ASP A 27 -1.25 -3.94 -11.47
CA ASP A 27 -2.06 -4.70 -10.55
C ASP A 27 -1.69 -4.25 -9.13
N ILE A 28 -2.59 -3.51 -8.48
CA ILE A 28 -2.39 -3.05 -7.11
C ILE A 28 -3.37 -3.83 -6.23
N GLY A 29 -2.81 -4.59 -5.29
CA GLY A 29 -3.60 -5.35 -4.33
C GLY A 29 -3.42 -4.85 -2.91
N SER A 30 -4.43 -5.04 -2.08
CA SER A 30 -4.34 -4.75 -0.65
C SER A 30 -4.72 -6.00 0.14
N TYR A 31 -3.93 -6.31 1.15
CA TYR A 31 -4.05 -7.55 1.91
C TYR A 31 -4.06 -7.21 3.40
N PRO A 32 -5.27 -7.13 4.00
CA PRO A 32 -5.38 -6.83 5.43
C PRO A 32 -5.13 -8.08 6.27
N ARG A 33 -4.59 -7.89 7.46
CA ARG A 33 -4.44 -8.96 8.44
C ARG A 33 -4.27 -8.37 9.83
N PHE A 34 -4.32 -9.23 10.84
CA PHE A 34 -4.06 -8.84 12.22
C PHE A 34 -2.80 -9.53 12.73
N VAL A 35 -1.96 -8.75 13.39
CA VAL A 35 -0.75 -9.25 14.06
C VAL A 35 -0.76 -8.70 15.48
N ASP A 36 -0.78 -9.60 16.47
CA ASP A 36 -0.85 -9.23 17.89
C ASP A 36 -2.02 -8.28 18.19
N GLY A 37 -3.18 -8.54 17.58
CA GLY A 37 -4.38 -7.74 17.76
C GLY A 37 -4.39 -6.41 17.03
N ARG A 38 -3.36 -6.11 16.25
CA ARG A 38 -3.27 -4.87 15.46
C ARG A 38 -3.59 -5.14 14.00
N GLY A 39 -4.42 -4.27 13.42
CA GLY A 39 -4.70 -4.33 11.99
C GLY A 39 -3.54 -3.76 11.19
N ILE A 40 -3.09 -4.50 10.19
CA ILE A 40 -2.07 -4.03 9.24
C ILE A 40 -2.53 -4.35 7.83
N THR A 41 -2.04 -3.59 6.87
CA THR A 41 -2.37 -3.78 5.47
C THR A 41 -1.08 -3.80 4.65
N THR A 42 -0.94 -4.81 3.80
CA THR A 42 0.17 -4.88 2.85
C THR A 42 -0.36 -4.50 1.47
N LEU A 43 0.26 -3.50 0.86
CA LEU A 43 -0.03 -3.07 -0.50
C LEU A 43 1.01 -3.67 -1.42
N VAL A 44 0.57 -4.29 -2.52
CA VAL A 44 1.45 -4.93 -3.50
C VAL A 44 1.24 -4.27 -4.86
N PHE A 45 2.34 -3.87 -5.49
CA PHE A 45 2.35 -3.18 -6.78
C PHE A 45 3.05 -4.07 -7.79
N ARG A 46 2.31 -4.53 -8.80
CA ARG A 46 2.83 -5.44 -9.83
C ARG A 46 2.61 -4.88 -11.21
N SER A 47 3.70 -4.75 -11.95
CA SER A 47 3.69 -4.48 -13.39
C SER A 47 5.06 -4.83 -13.94
N THR A 48 5.17 -4.88 -15.27
CA THR A 48 6.45 -5.10 -15.94
C THR A 48 7.31 -3.83 -15.96
N ASP A 49 6.71 -2.68 -15.64
CA ASP A 49 7.42 -1.40 -15.59
C ASP A 49 7.86 -1.08 -14.17
N THR A 50 9.12 -1.35 -13.85
CA THR A 50 9.65 -1.15 -12.50
C THR A 50 9.68 0.31 -12.07
N SER A 51 9.83 1.24 -13.04
CA SER A 51 9.79 2.67 -12.74
C SER A 51 8.40 3.11 -12.30
N LYS A 52 7.35 2.58 -12.94
CA LYS A 52 5.98 2.87 -12.55
C LYS A 52 5.64 2.24 -11.20
N ASN A 53 6.13 1.03 -10.94
CA ASN A 53 5.96 0.40 -9.64
C ASN A 53 6.52 1.28 -8.52
N ALA A 54 7.73 1.80 -8.73
CA ALA A 54 8.37 2.69 -7.75
C ALA A 54 7.60 4.00 -7.57
N ALA A 55 7.08 4.57 -8.67
CA ALA A 55 6.30 5.80 -8.63
C ALA A 55 4.99 5.60 -7.87
N ALA A 56 4.26 4.52 -8.14
CA ALA A 56 3.03 4.21 -7.46
C ALA A 56 3.27 3.96 -5.97
N ALA A 57 4.34 3.25 -5.63
CA ALA A 57 4.71 3.01 -4.24
C ALA A 57 5.05 4.31 -3.51
N ALA A 58 5.73 5.25 -4.18
CA ALA A 58 6.02 6.56 -3.60
C ALA A 58 4.74 7.35 -3.33
N GLU A 59 3.77 7.30 -4.23
CA GLU A 59 2.46 7.93 -4.02
C GLU A 59 1.74 7.29 -2.83
N ALA A 60 1.82 5.97 -2.71
CA ALA A 60 1.21 5.26 -1.59
C ALA A 60 1.85 5.63 -0.25
N ARG A 61 3.18 5.79 -0.21
CA ARG A 61 3.87 6.24 1.01
C ARG A 61 3.42 7.65 1.42
N ALA A 62 3.30 8.55 0.46
CA ALA A 62 2.83 9.90 0.72
C ALA A 62 1.37 9.89 1.21
N MET A 63 0.53 9.05 0.63
CA MET A 63 -0.85 8.87 1.06
C MET A 63 -0.92 8.38 2.51
N ILE A 64 -0.14 7.35 2.84
CA ILE A 64 -0.10 6.80 4.20
C ILE A 64 0.32 7.87 5.21
N ALA A 65 1.35 8.64 4.89
CA ALA A 65 1.80 9.74 5.74
C ALA A 65 0.71 10.80 5.93
N ALA A 66 -0.01 11.14 4.87
CA ALA A 66 -1.10 12.11 4.92
C ALA A 66 -2.26 11.61 5.80
N LEU A 67 -2.46 10.30 5.88
CA LEU A 67 -3.47 9.69 6.73
C LEU A 67 -3.00 9.50 8.19
N GLY A 68 -1.79 9.93 8.51
CA GLY A 68 -1.23 9.78 9.85
C GLY A 68 -0.70 8.38 10.14
N GLY A 69 -0.52 7.57 9.12
CA GLY A 69 -0.03 6.21 9.27
C GLY A 69 1.49 6.08 9.22
N GLU A 70 1.95 4.88 9.45
CA GLU A 70 3.37 4.53 9.41
C GLU A 70 3.62 3.41 8.42
N ILE A 71 4.82 3.42 7.84
CA ILE A 71 5.30 2.30 7.05
C ILE A 71 5.98 1.35 8.01
N LEU A 72 5.53 0.09 8.02
CA LEU A 72 6.07 -0.93 8.90
C LEU A 72 7.18 -1.69 8.20
N PRO A 73 8.22 -2.13 8.95
CA PRO A 73 9.29 -2.91 8.33
C PRO A 73 8.79 -4.30 7.92
N GLU A 74 9.26 -4.79 6.78
CA GLU A 74 9.10 -6.17 6.38
C GLU A 74 10.38 -6.92 6.77
N PRO A 75 10.30 -8.15 7.16
CA PRO A 75 9.15 -9.06 7.20
C PRO A 75 8.42 -9.08 8.54
N ALA A 76 8.54 -8.05 9.35
CA ALA A 76 7.83 -7.98 10.64
C ALA A 76 6.34 -8.17 10.46
N ALA A 77 5.85 -7.89 9.26
CA ALA A 77 4.47 -8.08 8.87
C ALA A 77 4.13 -9.53 8.52
N ALA A 78 5.13 -10.38 8.40
CA ALA A 78 4.91 -11.77 7.98
C ALA A 78 4.29 -12.65 9.08
#